data_7f111457215854885830378fb35b793a
#
_entry.id   7f111457215854885830378fb35b793a
#
_cell.length_a   1.000
_cell.length_b   1.000
_cell.length_c   1.000
_cell.angle_alpha   90.00
_cell.angle_beta   90.00
_cell.angle_gamma   90.00
#
_symmetry.space_group_name_H-M   'P 1'
#
loop_
_entity.id
_entity.type
_entity.pdbx_description
1 polymer ?
#
loop_
_entity_poly.entity_id
_entity_poly.type
_entity_poly.pdbx_seq_one_letter_code
_entity_poly.pdbx_strand_id
1 'polypeptide(L)'
;MDLLHHEKKGFSKGLEPGYVVILSLLTYGMYHIYWFYKNWTELKEALGRPIRPVMRSIGLFIPILNIFLIAQQFKNIRDVAREQGATSFYSHVWTSIAYIILSTAYTVFTVLITVSLIDEGASTLTPDLLVGIMFIDLAFFSLLGILLVAPQRILNEYWSKVQGLPMRQHLTAGEIAWLVFGGLFWFISVIEI
;
A
#
# COMPACT_ATOMS: atom_id res chain seq x y z
N MET A 1 -4.50 44.05 -18.60
CA MET A 1 -3.18 43.44 -18.27
C MET A 1 -3.49 42.11 -17.62
N ASP A 2 -3.90 41.16 -18.49
CA ASP A 2 -4.33 39.83 -18.12
C ASP A 2 -3.09 38.98 -17.79
N LEU A 3 -2.85 38.83 -16.51
CA LEU A 3 -1.90 37.85 -16.04
C LEU A 3 -2.53 36.46 -16.21
N LEU A 4 -2.09 35.82 -17.27
CA LEU A 4 -2.29 34.41 -17.53
C LEU A 4 -2.05 33.58 -16.28
N HIS A 5 -3.09 33.33 -15.49
CA HIS A 5 -3.13 32.19 -14.60
C HIS A 5 -3.05 30.93 -15.47
N HIS A 6 -1.85 30.51 -15.78
CA HIS A 6 -1.61 29.12 -16.12
C HIS A 6 -2.05 28.30 -14.89
N GLU A 7 -3.32 27.99 -14.85
CA GLU A 7 -3.87 26.94 -14.03
C GLU A 7 -3.06 25.68 -14.35
N LYS A 8 -2.01 25.43 -13.56
CA LYS A 8 -1.44 24.09 -13.51
C LYS A 8 -2.61 23.21 -13.12
N LYS A 9 -3.21 22.51 -14.09
CA LYS A 9 -4.15 21.41 -13.83
C LYS A 9 -3.39 20.41 -12.95
N GLY A 10 -3.36 20.69 -11.64
CA GLY A 10 -2.68 19.86 -10.67
C GLY A 10 -3.35 18.50 -10.67
N PHE A 11 -2.57 17.48 -10.92
CA PHE A 11 -3.06 16.11 -10.82
C PHE A 11 -3.46 15.83 -9.36
N SER A 12 -4.72 15.42 -9.13
CA SER A 12 -5.19 15.12 -7.78
C SER A 12 -4.38 13.97 -7.15
N LYS A 13 -3.88 14.20 -5.93
CA LYS A 13 -3.20 13.17 -5.14
C LYS A 13 -4.17 12.19 -4.48
N GLY A 14 -5.45 12.56 -4.34
CA GLY A 14 -6.50 11.70 -3.82
C GLY A 14 -6.81 10.54 -4.77
N LEU A 15 -6.87 9.32 -4.24
CA LEU A 15 -7.22 8.09 -4.95
C LEU A 15 -8.44 7.45 -4.29
N GLU A 16 -9.41 7.00 -5.10
CA GLU A 16 -10.55 6.28 -4.54
C GLU A 16 -10.09 5.05 -3.74
N PRO A 17 -10.57 4.87 -2.49
CA PRO A 17 -10.08 3.82 -1.60
C PRO A 17 -10.24 2.40 -2.14
N GLY A 18 -11.27 2.16 -2.97
CA GLY A 18 -11.48 0.86 -3.62
C GLY A 18 -10.31 0.43 -4.50
N TYR A 19 -9.67 1.39 -5.19
CA TYR A 19 -8.48 1.08 -5.99
C TYR A 19 -7.30 0.59 -5.15
N VAL A 20 -7.18 1.03 -3.90
CA VAL A 20 -6.11 0.55 -3.02
C VAL A 20 -6.23 -0.95 -2.78
N VAL A 21 -7.47 -1.44 -2.55
CA VAL A 21 -7.74 -2.88 -2.35
C VAL A 21 -7.48 -3.66 -3.64
N ILE A 22 -8.03 -3.17 -4.76
CA ILE A 22 -7.86 -3.82 -6.06
C ILE A 22 -6.38 -3.87 -6.47
N LEU A 23 -5.64 -2.77 -6.30
CA LEU A 23 -4.22 -2.73 -6.59
C LEU A 23 -3.42 -3.66 -5.67
N SER A 24 -3.76 -3.73 -4.38
CA SER A 24 -3.13 -4.64 -3.43
C SER A 24 -3.27 -6.10 -3.89
N LEU A 25 -4.46 -6.47 -4.33
CA LEU A 25 -4.78 -7.80 -4.81
C LEU A 25 -4.07 -8.12 -6.13
N LEU A 26 -4.25 -7.26 -7.14
CA LEU A 26 -3.74 -7.48 -8.49
C LEU A 26 -2.20 -7.39 -8.60
N THR A 27 -1.54 -6.75 -7.64
CA THR A 27 -0.07 -6.64 -7.61
C THR A 27 0.60 -7.63 -6.66
N TYR A 28 -0.13 -8.64 -6.19
CA TYR A 28 0.42 -9.62 -5.24
C TYR A 28 1.01 -8.96 -3.98
N GLY A 29 0.31 -7.94 -3.46
CA GLY A 29 0.74 -7.16 -2.29
C GLY A 29 1.87 -6.13 -2.54
N MET A 30 2.54 -6.15 -3.68
CA MET A 30 3.64 -5.23 -4.00
C MET A 30 3.22 -3.77 -4.00
N TYR A 31 1.95 -3.49 -4.29
CA TYR A 31 1.39 -2.14 -4.23
C TYR A 31 1.51 -1.50 -2.85
N HIS A 32 1.55 -2.26 -1.76
CA HIS A 32 1.70 -1.70 -0.41
C HIS A 32 3.00 -0.92 -0.26
N ILE A 33 4.12 -1.45 -0.79
CA ILE A 33 5.42 -0.78 -0.76
C ILE A 33 5.34 0.54 -1.53
N TYR A 34 4.71 0.51 -2.71
CA TYR A 34 4.49 1.70 -3.52
C TYR A 34 3.55 2.70 -2.82
N TRP A 35 2.48 2.24 -2.18
CA TRP A 35 1.55 3.08 -1.43
C TRP A 35 2.26 3.84 -0.30
N PHE A 36 3.10 3.16 0.48
CA PHE A 36 3.91 3.81 1.52
C PHE A 36 4.89 4.81 0.91
N TYR A 37 5.65 4.41 -0.11
CA TYR A 37 6.61 5.26 -0.81
C TYR A 37 5.96 6.55 -1.34
N LYS A 38 4.85 6.40 -2.06
CA LYS A 38 4.09 7.51 -2.64
C LYS A 38 3.62 8.49 -1.56
N ASN A 39 3.01 7.98 -0.49
CA ASN A 39 2.53 8.83 0.60
C ASN A 39 3.67 9.53 1.33
N TRP A 40 4.82 8.91 1.55
CA TRP A 40 6.00 9.59 2.09
C TRP A 40 6.51 10.68 1.17
N THR A 41 6.53 10.46 -0.13
CA THR A 41 6.96 11.46 -1.13
C THR A 41 6.00 12.65 -1.14
N GLU A 42 4.72 12.40 -1.21
CA GLU A 42 3.69 13.43 -1.27
C GLU A 42 3.63 14.26 0.03
N LEU A 43 3.73 13.63 1.20
CA LEU A 43 3.78 14.32 2.47
C LEU A 43 5.09 15.09 2.68
N LYS A 44 6.22 14.58 2.19
CA LYS A 44 7.49 15.32 2.17
C LYS A 44 7.36 16.63 1.41
N GLU A 45 6.81 16.56 0.20
CA GLU A 45 6.62 17.74 -0.66
C GLU A 45 5.66 18.77 -0.04
N ALA A 46 4.54 18.29 0.50
CA ALA A 46 3.50 19.15 1.07
C ALA A 46 3.91 19.83 2.37
N LEU A 47 4.72 19.19 3.19
CA LEU A 47 5.05 19.65 4.54
C LEU A 47 6.48 20.18 4.68
N GLY A 48 7.31 20.08 3.63
CA GLY A 48 8.73 20.43 3.71
C GLY A 48 9.53 19.60 4.73
N ARG A 49 9.02 18.44 5.16
CA ARG A 49 9.68 17.60 6.18
C ARG A 49 10.86 16.84 5.59
N PRO A 50 11.96 16.60 6.34
CA PRO A 50 13.14 15.89 5.86
C PRO A 50 12.89 14.36 5.83
N ILE A 51 11.89 13.92 5.09
CA ILE A 51 11.60 12.50 4.89
C ILE A 51 12.46 11.97 3.74
N ARG A 52 13.00 10.76 3.87
CA ARG A 52 13.71 10.03 2.82
C ARG A 52 12.85 8.83 2.34
N PRO A 53 11.94 9.01 1.36
CA PRO A 53 10.96 7.99 0.98
C PRO A 53 11.61 6.68 0.55
N VAL A 54 12.65 6.74 -0.30
CA VAL A 54 13.37 5.54 -0.80
C VAL A 54 13.96 4.72 0.36
N MET A 55 14.67 5.40 1.29
CA MET A 55 15.29 4.70 2.43
C MET A 55 14.24 4.08 3.36
N ARG A 56 13.08 4.75 3.53
CA ARG A 56 11.98 4.20 4.30
C ARG A 56 11.35 2.99 3.61
N SER A 57 11.22 3.03 2.28
CA SER A 57 10.70 1.87 1.53
C SER A 57 11.62 0.66 1.63
N ILE A 58 12.93 0.86 1.58
CA ILE A 58 13.91 -0.20 1.85
C ILE A 58 13.77 -0.70 3.30
N GLY A 59 13.54 0.21 4.24
CA GLY A 59 13.35 -0.13 5.66
C GLY A 59 12.12 -1.02 5.93
N LEU A 60 11.12 -1.04 5.02
CA LEU A 60 9.96 -1.95 5.15
C LEU A 60 10.35 -3.43 5.06
N PHE A 61 11.49 -3.75 4.45
CA PHE A 61 11.98 -5.13 4.38
C PHE A 61 12.76 -5.55 5.63
N ILE A 62 13.03 -4.63 6.55
CA ILE A 62 13.74 -4.91 7.81
C ILE A 62 12.68 -5.07 8.92
N PRO A 63 12.47 -6.27 9.51
CA PRO A 63 11.33 -6.56 10.37
C PRO A 63 11.11 -5.58 11.52
N ILE A 64 12.16 -5.24 12.27
CA ILE A 64 12.05 -4.30 13.40
C ILE A 64 11.76 -2.88 12.92
N LEU A 65 12.44 -2.43 11.86
CA LEU A 65 12.28 -1.09 11.31
C LEU A 65 10.91 -0.91 10.66
N ASN A 66 10.40 -1.96 10.02
CA ASN A 66 9.06 -2.02 9.43
C ASN A 66 7.97 -1.63 10.44
N ILE A 67 7.99 -2.21 11.64
CA ILE A 67 7.03 -1.92 12.71
C ILE A 67 6.97 -0.42 13.01
N PHE A 68 8.15 0.20 13.21
CA PHE A 68 8.23 1.63 13.50
C PHE A 68 7.78 2.50 12.32
N LEU A 69 8.17 2.14 11.09
CA LEU A 69 7.84 2.90 9.89
C LEU A 69 6.34 2.89 9.59
N ILE A 70 5.68 1.73 9.74
CA ILE A 70 4.23 1.60 9.56
C ILE A 70 3.49 2.41 10.62
N ALA A 71 3.81 2.22 11.90
CA ALA A 71 3.18 2.94 12.99
C ALA A 71 3.35 4.47 12.86
N GLN A 72 4.57 4.92 12.51
CA GLN A 72 4.86 6.32 12.29
C GLN A 72 4.09 6.88 11.09
N GLN A 73 3.97 6.12 9.99
CA GLN A 73 3.24 6.58 8.80
C GLN A 73 1.77 6.77 9.09
N PHE A 74 1.10 5.81 9.72
CA PHE A 74 -0.31 5.95 10.04
C PHE A 74 -0.57 7.08 11.03
N LYS A 75 0.33 7.28 12.01
CA LYS A 75 0.28 8.44 12.89
C LYS A 75 0.43 9.75 12.11
N ASN A 76 1.42 9.86 11.23
CA ASN A 76 1.67 11.05 10.43
C ASN A 76 0.46 11.43 9.57
N ILE A 77 -0.15 10.43 8.89
CA ILE A 77 -1.36 10.64 8.08
C ILE A 77 -2.48 11.24 8.92
N ARG A 78 -2.74 10.66 10.11
CA ARG A 78 -3.75 11.19 11.02
C ARG A 78 -3.45 12.62 11.46
N ASP A 79 -2.22 12.88 11.89
CA ASP A 79 -1.85 14.17 12.48
C ASP A 79 -1.93 15.28 11.43
N VAL A 80 -1.38 15.05 10.25
CA VAL A 80 -1.42 16.01 9.13
C VAL A 80 -2.86 16.30 8.69
N ALA A 81 -3.68 15.28 8.59
CA ALA A 81 -5.08 15.46 8.19
C ALA A 81 -5.87 16.25 9.24
N ARG A 82 -5.62 16.00 10.54
CA ARG A 82 -6.26 16.75 11.64
C ARG A 82 -5.83 18.22 11.67
N GLU A 83 -4.55 18.50 11.43
CA GLU A 83 -4.04 19.89 11.33
C GLU A 83 -4.79 20.69 10.25
N GLN A 84 -5.27 20.01 9.20
CA GLN A 84 -6.08 20.62 8.14
C GLN A 84 -7.60 20.48 8.39
N GLY A 85 -8.01 20.12 9.59
CA GLY A 85 -9.42 20.03 9.98
C GLY A 85 -10.16 18.84 9.37
N ALA A 86 -9.48 17.74 9.06
CA ALA A 86 -10.18 16.52 8.63
C ALA A 86 -11.09 15.99 9.73
N THR A 87 -12.31 15.63 9.34
CA THR A 87 -13.37 15.14 10.24
C THR A 87 -13.44 13.63 10.27
N SER A 88 -12.96 12.97 9.23
CA SER A 88 -12.89 11.51 9.17
C SER A 88 -12.03 10.96 10.30
N PHE A 89 -12.51 9.88 10.91
CA PHE A 89 -11.82 9.25 12.03
C PHE A 89 -11.30 7.86 11.64
N TYR A 90 -10.06 7.58 12.00
CA TYR A 90 -9.56 6.22 12.16
C TYR A 90 -8.59 6.13 13.33
N SER A 91 -8.56 5.00 13.99
CA SER A 91 -7.57 4.76 15.04
C SER A 91 -6.26 4.32 14.42
N HIS A 92 -5.29 5.25 14.31
CA HIS A 92 -3.96 4.92 13.79
C HIS A 92 -3.28 3.81 14.60
N VAL A 93 -3.56 3.71 15.91
CA VAL A 93 -2.99 2.67 16.78
C VAL A 93 -3.51 1.29 16.39
N TRP A 94 -4.84 1.13 16.36
CA TRP A 94 -5.45 -0.15 16.00
C TRP A 94 -5.17 -0.54 14.56
N THR A 95 -5.19 0.41 13.62
CA THR A 95 -4.84 0.14 12.23
C THR A 95 -3.38 -0.29 12.08
N SER A 96 -2.45 0.36 12.83
CA SER A 96 -1.04 -0.04 12.82
C SER A 96 -0.85 -1.45 13.39
N ILE A 97 -1.45 -1.72 14.54
CA ILE A 97 -1.36 -3.04 15.20
C ILE A 97 -1.91 -4.13 14.28
N ALA A 98 -3.12 -3.93 13.74
CA ALA A 98 -3.75 -4.90 12.85
C ALA A 98 -2.90 -5.14 11.58
N TYR A 99 -2.39 -4.07 10.97
CA TYR A 99 -1.55 -4.18 9.78
C TYR A 99 -0.23 -4.90 10.06
N ILE A 100 0.44 -4.57 11.18
CA ILE A 100 1.70 -5.18 11.59
C ILE A 100 1.50 -6.67 11.91
N ILE A 101 0.47 -7.01 12.68
CA ILE A 101 0.17 -8.41 13.02
C ILE A 101 -0.10 -9.20 11.74
N LEU A 102 -0.97 -8.68 10.87
CA LEU A 102 -1.35 -9.38 9.64
C LEU A 102 -0.17 -9.55 8.68
N SER A 103 0.64 -8.50 8.47
CA SER A 103 1.82 -8.57 7.61
C SER A 103 2.90 -9.49 8.18
N THR A 104 3.09 -9.50 9.50
CA THR A 104 4.02 -10.42 10.17
C THR A 104 3.52 -11.87 10.07
N ALA A 105 2.22 -12.12 10.30
CA ALA A 105 1.63 -13.44 10.16
C ALA A 105 1.81 -13.99 8.73
N TYR A 106 1.60 -13.14 7.72
CA TYR A 106 1.85 -13.50 6.32
C TYR A 106 3.34 -13.82 6.07
N THR A 107 4.27 -13.00 6.58
CA THR A 107 5.70 -13.26 6.45
C THR A 107 6.09 -14.60 7.10
N VAL A 108 5.58 -14.89 8.30
CA VAL A 108 5.84 -16.18 8.98
C VAL A 108 5.26 -17.34 8.15
N PHE A 109 4.03 -17.20 7.64
CA PHE A 109 3.41 -18.19 6.79
C PHE A 109 4.26 -18.49 5.55
N THR A 110 4.70 -17.46 4.81
CA THR A 110 5.53 -17.64 3.60
C THR A 110 6.89 -18.27 3.91
N VAL A 111 7.52 -17.90 5.04
CA VAL A 111 8.79 -18.51 5.48
C VAL A 111 8.58 -20.00 5.80
N LEU A 112 7.54 -20.36 6.54
CA LEU A 112 7.26 -21.76 6.88
C LEU A 112 7.01 -22.61 5.63
N ILE A 113 6.20 -22.13 4.69
CA ILE A 113 5.98 -22.81 3.41
C ILE A 113 7.30 -22.98 2.65
N THR A 114 8.09 -21.90 2.54
CA THR A 114 9.38 -21.96 1.82
C THR A 114 10.33 -22.96 2.44
N VAL A 115 10.45 -23.00 3.78
CA VAL A 115 11.31 -23.95 4.49
C VAL A 115 10.83 -25.38 4.27
N SER A 116 9.52 -25.65 4.39
CA SER A 116 8.97 -26.99 4.13
C SER A 116 9.27 -27.47 2.70
N LEU A 117 9.17 -26.58 1.71
CA LEU A 117 9.48 -26.90 0.31
C LEU A 117 10.97 -27.18 0.06
N ILE A 118 11.86 -26.55 0.83
CA ILE A 118 13.31 -26.81 0.76
C ILE A 118 13.61 -28.19 1.35
N ASP A 119 13.00 -28.51 2.51
CA ASP A 119 13.27 -29.76 3.24
C ASP A 119 12.68 -30.99 2.52
N GLU A 120 11.45 -30.87 2.03
CA GLU A 120 10.73 -32.01 1.43
C GLU A 120 10.94 -32.12 -0.09
N GLY A 121 11.49 -31.10 -0.72
CA GLY A 121 11.71 -31.00 -2.17
C GLY A 121 10.47 -30.51 -2.94
N ALA A 122 10.71 -29.99 -4.14
CA ALA A 122 9.66 -29.42 -5.01
C ALA A 122 8.59 -30.45 -5.45
N SER A 123 8.86 -31.76 -5.28
CA SER A 123 7.91 -32.84 -5.59
C SER A 123 6.68 -32.85 -4.69
N THR A 124 6.69 -32.13 -3.57
CA THR A 124 5.54 -32.00 -2.66
C THR A 124 4.54 -30.93 -3.11
N LEU A 125 4.88 -30.11 -4.09
CA LEU A 125 3.99 -29.11 -4.68
C LEU A 125 2.93 -29.79 -5.56
N THR A 126 1.83 -30.20 -4.90
CA THR A 126 0.66 -30.67 -5.64
C THR A 126 -0.15 -29.46 -6.15
N PRO A 127 -0.89 -29.61 -7.27
CA PRO A 127 -1.78 -28.55 -7.76
C PRO A 127 -2.76 -28.04 -6.69
N ASP A 128 -3.32 -28.94 -5.87
CA ASP A 128 -4.23 -28.57 -4.79
C ASP A 128 -3.56 -27.70 -3.72
N LEU A 129 -2.32 -28.00 -3.36
CA LEU A 129 -1.53 -27.20 -2.42
C LEU A 129 -1.24 -25.79 -2.98
N LEU A 130 -0.85 -25.71 -4.26
CA LEU A 130 -0.61 -24.43 -4.93
C LEU A 130 -1.88 -23.57 -4.98
N VAL A 131 -3.01 -24.17 -5.32
CA VAL A 131 -4.32 -23.50 -5.30
C VAL A 131 -4.66 -23.02 -3.89
N GLY A 132 -4.42 -23.85 -2.87
CA GLY A 132 -4.62 -23.47 -1.46
C GLY A 132 -3.78 -22.27 -1.04
N ILE A 133 -2.49 -22.26 -1.37
CA ILE A 133 -1.57 -21.13 -1.12
C ILE A 133 -2.08 -19.87 -1.81
N MET A 134 -2.48 -19.96 -3.08
CA MET A 134 -3.02 -18.84 -3.83
C MET A 134 -4.25 -18.21 -3.16
N PHE A 135 -5.20 -19.01 -2.64
CA PHE A 135 -6.35 -18.49 -1.91
C PHE A 135 -5.96 -17.79 -0.60
N ILE A 136 -4.97 -18.34 0.11
CA ILE A 136 -4.43 -17.72 1.33
C ILE A 136 -3.79 -16.38 1.00
N ASP A 137 -2.98 -16.30 -0.04
CA ASP A 137 -2.36 -15.05 -0.51
C ASP A 137 -3.41 -14.00 -0.86
N LEU A 138 -4.44 -14.39 -1.64
CA LEU A 138 -5.56 -13.52 -1.98
C LEU A 138 -6.27 -12.97 -0.73
N ALA A 139 -6.50 -13.82 0.27
CA ALA A 139 -7.12 -13.41 1.52
C ALA A 139 -6.24 -12.41 2.28
N PHE A 140 -4.95 -12.68 2.44
CA PHE A 140 -4.03 -11.78 3.13
C PHE A 140 -3.90 -10.42 2.42
N PHE A 141 -3.71 -10.39 1.11
CA PHE A 141 -3.57 -9.12 0.37
C PHE A 141 -4.88 -8.33 0.35
N SER A 142 -6.03 -9.00 0.31
CA SER A 142 -7.33 -8.34 0.45
C SER A 142 -7.48 -7.69 1.83
N LEU A 143 -7.18 -8.42 2.90
CA LEU A 143 -7.28 -7.90 4.27
C LEU A 143 -6.30 -6.74 4.51
N LEU A 144 -5.05 -6.86 4.08
CA LEU A 144 -4.07 -5.78 4.16
C LEU A 144 -4.52 -4.55 3.36
N GLY A 145 -5.06 -4.74 2.16
CA GLY A 145 -5.62 -3.66 1.35
C GLY A 145 -6.81 -2.97 2.03
N ILE A 146 -7.70 -3.73 2.65
CA ILE A 146 -8.84 -3.21 3.42
C ILE A 146 -8.37 -2.34 4.60
N LEU A 147 -7.29 -2.73 5.29
CA LEU A 147 -6.72 -1.93 6.38
C LEU A 147 -6.16 -0.58 5.89
N LEU A 148 -5.78 -0.45 4.62
CA LEU A 148 -5.35 0.82 4.02
C LEU A 148 -6.51 1.73 3.61
N VAL A 149 -7.75 1.24 3.55
CA VAL A 149 -8.93 2.04 3.14
C VAL A 149 -9.16 3.23 4.07
N ALA A 150 -9.09 3.04 5.38
CA ALA A 150 -9.32 4.12 6.33
C ALA A 150 -8.22 5.20 6.29
N PRO A 151 -6.91 4.87 6.30
CA PRO A 151 -5.84 5.84 6.04
C PRO A 151 -6.00 6.55 4.68
N GLN A 152 -6.40 5.83 3.62
CA GLN A 152 -6.59 6.44 2.30
C GLN A 152 -7.76 7.45 2.29
N ARG A 153 -8.86 7.15 2.97
CA ARG A 153 -10.00 8.09 3.09
C ARG A 153 -9.58 9.40 3.74
N ILE A 154 -8.83 9.33 4.84
CA ILE A 154 -8.38 10.55 5.53
C ILE A 154 -7.33 11.31 4.73
N LEU A 155 -6.47 10.62 3.98
CA LEU A 155 -5.57 11.24 3.02
C LEU A 155 -6.33 11.95 1.90
N ASN A 156 -7.40 11.34 1.39
CA ASN A 156 -8.24 11.96 0.36
C ASN A 156 -8.91 13.25 0.88
N GLU A 157 -9.39 13.23 2.12
CA GLU A 157 -9.95 14.42 2.76
C GLU A 157 -8.87 15.52 2.91
N TYR A 158 -7.68 15.15 3.33
CA TYR A 158 -6.54 16.06 3.41
C TYR A 158 -6.22 16.68 2.03
N TRP A 159 -6.05 15.85 1.00
CA TRP A 159 -5.71 16.34 -0.33
C TRP A 159 -6.81 17.18 -0.97
N SER A 160 -8.07 16.86 -0.73
CA SER A 160 -9.19 17.67 -1.23
C SER A 160 -9.18 19.08 -0.62
N LYS A 161 -8.81 19.21 0.66
CA LYS A 161 -8.69 20.51 1.33
C LYS A 161 -7.46 21.30 0.87
N VAL A 162 -6.31 20.63 0.69
CA VAL A 162 -5.06 21.30 0.29
C VAL A 162 -5.04 21.65 -1.18
N GLN A 163 -5.56 20.79 -2.05
CA GLN A 163 -5.52 20.98 -3.51
C GLN A 163 -6.80 21.58 -4.07
N GLY A 164 -7.93 21.45 -3.36
CA GLY A 164 -9.24 21.85 -3.89
C GLY A 164 -9.71 20.99 -5.09
N LEU A 165 -9.08 19.85 -5.33
CA LEU A 165 -9.34 18.99 -6.48
C LEU A 165 -10.17 17.76 -6.04
N PRO A 166 -11.08 17.25 -6.89
CA PRO A 166 -11.77 16.00 -6.64
C PRO A 166 -10.79 14.82 -6.66
N MET A 167 -11.18 13.70 -6.04
CA MET A 167 -10.42 12.47 -6.15
C MET A 167 -10.27 12.04 -7.61
N ARG A 168 -9.10 11.55 -7.95
CA ARG A 168 -8.84 11.03 -9.29
C ARG A 168 -9.51 9.68 -9.50
N GLN A 169 -10.02 9.48 -10.70
CA GLN A 169 -10.59 8.21 -11.15
C GLN A 169 -9.65 7.45 -12.10
N HIS A 170 -8.44 7.98 -12.32
CA HIS A 170 -7.45 7.38 -13.22
C HIS A 170 -6.20 6.99 -12.45
N LEU A 171 -5.61 5.88 -12.85
CA LEU A 171 -4.34 5.42 -12.31
C LEU A 171 -3.18 6.26 -12.86
N THR A 172 -2.16 6.46 -12.03
CA THR A 172 -0.89 7.04 -12.46
C THR A 172 -0.09 6.04 -13.27
N ALA A 173 0.89 6.53 -14.05
CA ALA A 173 1.83 5.67 -14.75
C ALA A 173 2.55 4.68 -13.81
N GLY A 174 2.88 5.12 -12.58
CA GLY A 174 3.47 4.24 -11.57
C GLY A 174 2.52 3.13 -11.11
N GLU A 175 1.24 3.44 -10.89
CA GLU A 175 0.22 2.44 -10.53
C GLU A 175 -0.04 1.45 -11.67
N ILE A 176 -0.06 1.93 -12.91
CA ILE A 176 -0.18 1.07 -14.10
C ILE A 176 1.05 0.16 -14.23
N ALA A 177 2.26 0.68 -14.02
CA ALA A 177 3.48 -0.13 -14.03
C ALA A 177 3.43 -1.25 -12.99
N TRP A 178 2.96 -0.95 -11.77
CA TRP A 178 2.76 -1.95 -10.74
C TRP A 178 1.69 -2.99 -11.08
N LEU A 179 0.60 -2.59 -11.75
CA LEU A 179 -0.42 -3.52 -12.26
C LEU A 179 0.15 -4.49 -13.29
N VAL A 180 0.93 -3.98 -14.26
CA VAL A 180 1.57 -4.82 -15.27
C VAL A 180 2.53 -5.80 -14.61
N PHE A 181 3.35 -5.32 -13.68
CA PHE A 181 4.29 -6.16 -12.94
C PHE A 181 3.58 -7.24 -12.11
N GLY A 182 2.54 -6.86 -11.35
CA GLY A 182 1.75 -7.81 -10.57
C GLY A 182 0.99 -8.81 -11.44
N GLY A 183 0.45 -8.37 -12.59
CA GLY A 183 -0.20 -9.25 -13.55
C GLY A 183 0.74 -10.31 -14.12
N LEU A 184 2.02 -9.98 -14.32
CA LEU A 184 3.04 -10.96 -14.71
C LEU A 184 3.27 -12.02 -13.62
N PHE A 185 3.30 -11.62 -12.35
CA PHE A 185 3.40 -12.57 -11.24
C PHE A 185 2.22 -13.54 -11.20
N TRP A 186 0.99 -13.02 -11.33
CA TRP A 186 -0.21 -13.87 -11.40
C TRP A 186 -0.17 -14.83 -12.57
N PHE A 187 0.26 -14.36 -13.74
CA PHE A 187 0.38 -15.19 -14.92
C PHE A 187 1.39 -16.34 -14.73
N ILE A 188 2.56 -16.05 -14.15
CA ILE A 188 3.56 -17.06 -13.84
C ILE A 188 3.01 -18.08 -12.83
N SER A 189 2.38 -17.60 -11.73
CA SER A 189 1.82 -18.48 -10.70
C SER A 189 0.74 -19.44 -11.24
N VAL A 190 -0.05 -18.99 -12.23
CA VAL A 190 -1.09 -19.85 -12.85
C VAL A 190 -0.51 -20.87 -13.83
N ILE A 191 0.59 -20.54 -14.52
CA ILE A 191 1.23 -21.50 -15.45
C ILE A 191 1.93 -22.64 -14.70
N GLU A 192 2.37 -22.42 -13.47
CA GLU A 192 3.03 -23.44 -12.65
C GLU A 192 2.04 -24.42 -11.97
N ILE A 193 0.72 -24.15 -12.04
CA ILE A 193 -0.35 -25.05 -11.57
C ILE A 193 -0.76 -26.04 -12.68
#